data_2b3d59976bc8538efd549e0ff9e3bada
#
_entry.id   2b3d59976bc8538efd549e0ff9e3bada
#
_cell.length_a   1.000
_cell.length_b   1.000
_cell.length_c   1.000
_cell.angle_alpha   90.00
_cell.angle_beta   90.00
_cell.angle_gamma   90.00
#
_symmetry.space_group_name_H-M   'P 1'
#
loop_
_entity.id
_entity.type
_entity.pdbx_description
1 polymer ?
#
loop_
_entity_poly.entity_id
_entity_poly.type
_entity_poly.pdbx_seq_one_letter_code
_entity_poly.pdbx_strand_id
1 'polypeptide(L)'
;QISVKLVSDSAMIAISKNSGRAFLKMGDIVFKIDVIEENNYSQKFLNWLKSDVGKKTISSIQENDEPVFVSLEMEEVAIRQVRLSGDAKLGLEQSQQKCARCHVVEKGRKNSIGSTPSFFALRTFDDWDLRFSGFYLLRPHPAFTIIPDVTEPFDDSRPAPIVPIELNLNELQAIIAYVQNIPPADLGEPVKHQ
;
A
#
# COMPACT_ATOMS: atom_id res chain seq x y z
N GLN A 1 29.47 -18.27 -18.45
CA GLN A 1 29.37 -17.76 -17.07
C GLN A 1 28.79 -16.34 -17.16
N ILE A 2 27.45 -16.22 -17.06
CA ILE A 2 26.78 -14.93 -17.07
C ILE A 2 26.79 -14.42 -15.64
N SER A 3 27.68 -13.48 -15.35
CA SER A 3 27.69 -12.73 -14.10
C SER A 3 26.92 -11.44 -14.33
N VAL A 4 25.63 -11.41 -13.97
CA VAL A 4 24.85 -10.16 -13.96
C VAL A 4 25.11 -9.49 -12.63
N LYS A 5 26.04 -8.55 -12.60
CA LYS A 5 26.26 -7.65 -11.47
C LYS A 5 25.65 -6.32 -11.82
N LEU A 6 24.38 -6.16 -11.55
CA LEU A 6 23.68 -4.88 -11.58
C LEU A 6 23.56 -4.35 -10.15
N VAL A 7 24.65 -3.80 -9.64
CA VAL A 7 24.62 -2.98 -8.43
C VAL A 7 25.19 -1.63 -8.81
N SER A 8 24.34 -0.67 -9.04
CA SER A 8 24.69 0.75 -8.98
C SER A 8 24.47 1.23 -7.55
N ASP A 9 25.23 2.21 -7.10
CA ASP A 9 25.09 2.83 -5.77
C ASP A 9 23.72 3.49 -5.53
N SER A 10 22.83 3.43 -6.52
CA SER A 10 21.46 3.94 -6.50
C SER A 10 20.41 2.90 -6.90
N ALA A 11 20.69 1.61 -6.72
CA ALA A 11 19.73 0.56 -7.08
C ALA A 11 18.56 0.52 -6.09
N MET A 12 17.34 0.69 -6.60
CA MET A 12 16.11 0.54 -5.80
C MET A 12 15.74 -0.93 -5.54
N ILE A 13 16.19 -1.82 -6.41
CA ILE A 13 15.89 -3.25 -6.38
C ILE A 13 17.17 -4.02 -6.70
N ALA A 14 17.48 -5.03 -5.92
CA ALA A 14 18.54 -5.99 -6.19
C ALA A 14 17.99 -7.35 -6.58
N ILE A 15 18.60 -7.97 -7.59
CA ILE A 15 18.34 -9.35 -7.96
C ILE A 15 19.59 -10.15 -7.66
N SER A 16 19.47 -11.17 -6.81
CA SER A 16 20.60 -11.99 -6.35
C SER A 16 20.20 -13.47 -6.23
N LYS A 17 21.19 -14.32 -5.98
CA LYS A 17 20.95 -15.73 -5.63
C LYS A 17 20.91 -15.95 -4.11
N ASN A 18 21.37 -14.97 -3.33
CA ASN A 18 21.69 -15.17 -1.93
C ASN A 18 20.66 -14.55 -0.97
N SER A 19 20.13 -13.36 -1.31
CA SER A 19 19.23 -12.60 -0.44
C SER A 19 17.95 -12.20 -1.14
N GLY A 20 16.88 -11.97 -0.39
CA GLY A 20 15.59 -11.52 -0.90
C GLY A 20 14.59 -12.67 -1.07
N ARG A 21 13.47 -12.35 -1.73
CA ARG A 21 12.36 -13.28 -2.01
C ARG A 21 12.59 -14.00 -3.33
N ALA A 22 12.44 -15.32 -3.35
CA ALA A 22 12.48 -16.09 -4.58
C ALA A 22 11.36 -15.63 -5.52
N PHE A 23 11.67 -15.35 -6.79
CA PHE A 23 10.68 -14.92 -7.76
C PHE A 23 10.85 -15.53 -9.14
N LEU A 24 12.04 -16.06 -9.44
CA LEU A 24 12.42 -16.56 -10.76
C LEU A 24 13.32 -17.76 -10.64
N LYS A 25 13.12 -18.75 -11.52
CA LYS A 25 13.97 -19.93 -11.63
C LYS A 25 14.52 -20.06 -13.06
N MET A 26 15.78 -20.40 -13.19
CA MET A 26 16.45 -20.75 -14.44
C MET A 26 17.21 -22.06 -14.22
N GLY A 27 16.72 -23.17 -14.75
CA GLY A 27 17.21 -24.48 -14.41
C GLY A 27 17.14 -24.73 -12.91
N ASP A 28 18.25 -25.05 -12.27
CA ASP A 28 18.35 -25.23 -10.81
C ASP A 28 18.68 -23.94 -10.04
N ILE A 29 18.85 -22.83 -10.76
CA ILE A 29 19.20 -21.54 -10.16
C ILE A 29 17.94 -20.78 -9.79
N VAL A 30 17.80 -20.45 -8.51
CA VAL A 30 16.74 -19.56 -8.01
C VAL A 30 17.27 -18.15 -7.84
N PHE A 31 16.60 -17.20 -8.48
CA PHE A 31 16.86 -15.78 -8.31
C PHE A 31 15.89 -15.21 -7.28
N LYS A 32 16.43 -14.36 -6.44
CA LYS A 32 15.70 -13.66 -5.38
C LYS A 32 15.73 -12.17 -5.64
N ILE A 33 14.65 -11.51 -5.28
CA ILE A 33 14.49 -10.07 -5.38
C ILE A 33 14.47 -9.46 -3.98
N ASP A 34 15.22 -8.38 -3.83
CA ASP A 34 15.26 -7.59 -2.60
C ASP A 34 14.99 -6.13 -2.93
N VAL A 35 14.14 -5.48 -2.14
CA VAL A 35 13.82 -4.06 -2.30
C VAL A 35 14.73 -3.27 -1.38
N ILE A 36 15.65 -2.53 -1.96
CA ILE A 36 16.61 -1.70 -1.24
C ILE A 36 15.96 -0.36 -0.86
N GLU A 37 15.15 0.19 -1.77
CA GLU A 37 14.44 1.44 -1.57
C GLU A 37 12.96 1.26 -1.93
N GLU A 38 12.08 1.40 -0.95
CA GLU A 38 10.64 1.40 -1.17
C GLU A 38 10.18 2.76 -1.70
N ASN A 39 9.74 2.75 -2.96
CA ASN A 39 9.11 3.90 -3.60
C ASN A 39 8.08 3.45 -4.65
N ASN A 40 7.40 4.41 -5.27
CA ASN A 40 6.36 4.11 -6.27
C ASN A 40 6.90 3.29 -7.46
N TYR A 41 8.16 3.44 -7.83
CA TYR A 41 8.73 2.71 -8.97
C TYR A 41 9.05 1.26 -8.60
N SER A 42 9.64 1.03 -7.43
CA SER A 42 9.90 -0.32 -6.92
C SER A 42 8.61 -1.10 -6.73
N GLN A 43 7.55 -0.48 -6.18
CA GLN A 43 6.24 -1.11 -6.03
C GLN A 43 5.58 -1.43 -7.37
N LYS A 44 5.60 -0.51 -8.34
CA LYS A 44 5.07 -0.77 -9.70
C LYS A 44 5.78 -1.94 -10.37
N PHE A 45 7.10 -2.03 -10.23
CA PHE A 45 7.88 -3.14 -10.77
C PHE A 45 7.53 -4.47 -10.13
N LEU A 46 7.41 -4.51 -8.80
CA LEU A 46 6.97 -5.72 -8.08
C LEU A 46 5.56 -6.16 -8.47
N ASN A 47 4.64 -5.21 -8.59
CA ASN A 47 3.27 -5.50 -9.03
C ASN A 47 3.23 -6.03 -10.46
N TRP A 48 4.06 -5.46 -11.36
CA TRP A 48 4.21 -5.98 -12.71
C TRP A 48 4.78 -7.42 -12.71
N LEU A 49 5.82 -7.71 -11.94
CA LEU A 49 6.38 -9.06 -11.82
C LEU A 49 5.35 -10.10 -11.37
N LYS A 50 4.44 -9.72 -10.47
CA LYS A 50 3.36 -10.59 -9.98
C LYS A 50 2.20 -10.74 -10.97
N SER A 51 2.03 -9.80 -11.88
CA SER A 51 0.93 -9.80 -12.84
C SER A 51 1.07 -10.91 -13.88
N ASP A 52 -0.05 -11.31 -14.49
CA ASP A 52 -0.05 -12.28 -15.59
C ASP A 52 0.76 -11.77 -16.78
N VAL A 53 0.77 -10.45 -17.01
CA VAL A 53 1.58 -9.82 -18.05
C VAL A 53 3.06 -10.01 -17.77
N GLY A 54 3.51 -9.72 -16.55
CA GLY A 54 4.91 -9.91 -16.15
C GLY A 54 5.34 -11.37 -16.22
N LYS A 55 4.52 -12.28 -15.71
CA LYS A 55 4.76 -13.74 -15.77
C LYS A 55 4.87 -14.24 -17.23
N LYS A 56 3.95 -13.83 -18.11
CA LYS A 56 4.00 -14.16 -19.54
C LYS A 56 5.22 -13.57 -20.23
N THR A 57 5.58 -12.32 -19.92
CA THR A 57 6.78 -11.67 -20.47
C THR A 57 8.05 -12.43 -20.09
N ILE A 58 8.16 -12.85 -18.85
CA ILE A 58 9.30 -13.64 -18.36
C ILE A 58 9.36 -15.01 -19.09
N SER A 59 8.22 -15.69 -19.18
CA SER A 59 8.14 -17.02 -19.82
C SER A 59 8.27 -16.99 -21.35
N SER A 60 8.16 -15.80 -21.97
CA SER A 60 8.36 -15.65 -23.42
C SER A 60 9.84 -15.70 -23.83
N ILE A 61 10.76 -15.62 -22.89
CA ILE A 61 12.19 -15.80 -23.14
C ILE A 61 12.44 -17.31 -23.24
N GLN A 62 12.68 -17.80 -24.46
CA GLN A 62 12.80 -19.23 -24.75
C GLN A 62 14.18 -19.58 -25.32
N GLU A 63 14.63 -20.78 -25.03
CA GLU A 63 15.78 -21.43 -25.62
C GLU A 63 15.37 -22.86 -26.02
N ASN A 64 15.51 -23.23 -27.28
CA ASN A 64 15.06 -24.52 -27.84
C ASN A 64 13.55 -24.80 -27.57
N ASP A 65 12.70 -23.80 -27.77
CA ASP A 65 11.25 -23.84 -27.53
C ASP A 65 10.83 -24.06 -26.06
N GLU A 66 11.75 -24.04 -25.11
CA GLU A 66 11.48 -24.13 -23.67
C GLU A 66 11.72 -22.79 -22.98
N PRO A 67 10.86 -22.39 -22.03
CA PRO A 67 11.07 -21.17 -21.27
C PRO A 67 12.40 -21.22 -20.49
N VAL A 68 13.27 -20.26 -20.73
CA VAL A 68 14.53 -20.11 -19.96
C VAL A 68 14.27 -19.80 -18.51
N PHE A 69 13.22 -19.02 -18.27
CA PHE A 69 12.83 -18.57 -16.95
C PHE A 69 11.44 -19.04 -16.59
N VAL A 70 11.29 -19.54 -15.37
CA VAL A 70 10.00 -19.90 -14.78
C VAL A 70 9.73 -18.93 -13.64
N SER A 71 8.64 -18.18 -13.72
CA SER A 71 8.16 -17.37 -12.60
C SER A 71 7.78 -18.31 -11.46
N LEU A 72 8.44 -18.14 -10.32
CA LEU A 72 7.97 -18.74 -9.09
C LEU A 72 6.81 -17.87 -8.58
N GLU A 73 5.77 -18.51 -8.07
CA GLU A 73 4.83 -17.77 -7.24
C GLU A 73 5.67 -17.21 -6.10
N MET A 74 5.83 -15.88 -6.14
CA MET A 74 6.30 -15.23 -4.93
C MET A 74 5.23 -15.61 -3.92
N GLU A 75 5.54 -16.56 -3.02
CA GLU A 75 4.72 -16.74 -1.85
C GLU A 75 4.39 -15.33 -1.41
N GLU A 76 3.12 -14.97 -1.54
CA GLU A 76 2.63 -13.91 -0.70
C GLU A 76 3.13 -14.37 0.66
N VAL A 77 4.20 -13.73 1.12
CA VAL A 77 4.34 -13.61 2.56
C VAL A 77 2.99 -13.08 2.89
N ALA A 78 2.13 -14.00 3.36
CA ALA A 78 0.88 -13.61 3.92
C ALA A 78 1.28 -12.38 4.66
N ILE A 79 0.92 -11.20 4.09
CA ILE A 79 1.23 -9.93 4.73
C ILE A 79 0.77 -10.29 6.09
N ARG A 80 1.76 -10.56 6.94
CA ARG A 80 1.48 -10.97 8.30
C ARG A 80 0.48 -9.93 8.63
N GLN A 81 -0.81 -10.33 8.62
CA GLN A 81 -1.82 -9.43 9.08
C GLN A 81 -1.28 -9.14 10.44
N VAL A 82 -0.47 -8.10 10.50
CA VAL A 82 -0.14 -7.47 11.74
C VAL A 82 -1.54 -7.15 12.18
N ARG A 83 -2.13 -8.06 12.97
CA ARG A 83 -3.33 -7.76 13.70
C ARG A 83 -2.90 -6.54 14.46
N LEU A 84 -3.19 -5.41 13.83
CA LEU A 84 -2.93 -4.13 14.43
C LEU A 84 -3.69 -4.23 15.73
N SER A 85 -2.96 -4.31 16.81
CA SER A 85 -3.48 -4.59 18.16
C SER A 85 -4.27 -3.40 18.71
N GLY A 86 -4.76 -2.54 17.81
CA GLY A 86 -5.59 -1.40 18.14
C GLY A 86 -7.01 -1.83 18.52
N ASP A 87 -7.63 -1.07 19.39
CA ASP A 87 -9.05 -1.22 19.74
C ASP A 87 -9.93 -0.72 18.58
N ALA A 88 -10.49 -1.65 17.79
CA ALA A 88 -11.34 -1.31 16.65
C ALA A 88 -12.62 -0.55 17.06
N LYS A 89 -13.09 -0.69 18.29
CA LYS A 89 -14.23 0.08 18.80
C LYS A 89 -13.82 1.54 18.99
N LEU A 90 -12.71 1.78 19.66
CA LEU A 90 -12.11 3.11 19.75
C LEU A 90 -11.84 3.67 18.35
N GLY A 91 -11.39 2.83 17.42
CA GLY A 91 -11.14 3.21 16.04
C GLY A 91 -12.38 3.72 15.31
N LEU A 92 -13.53 3.06 15.49
CA LEU A 92 -14.80 3.57 14.96
C LEU A 92 -15.18 4.92 15.59
N GLU A 93 -15.08 5.04 16.91
CA GLU A 93 -15.39 6.29 17.64
C GLU A 93 -14.51 7.46 17.14
N GLN A 94 -13.21 7.23 17.02
CA GLN A 94 -12.28 8.24 16.50
C GLN A 94 -12.55 8.57 15.03
N SER A 95 -12.86 7.57 14.20
CA SER A 95 -13.24 7.79 12.81
C SER A 95 -14.50 8.66 12.69
N GLN A 96 -15.50 8.42 13.52
CA GLN A 96 -16.74 9.22 13.57
C GLN A 96 -16.48 10.67 13.99
N GLN A 97 -15.60 10.88 14.97
CA GLN A 97 -15.31 12.21 15.50
C GLN A 97 -14.39 13.03 14.58
N LYS A 98 -13.37 12.38 14.00
CA LYS A 98 -12.27 13.05 13.31
C LYS A 98 -12.41 13.03 11.78
N CYS A 99 -12.93 11.93 11.21
CA CYS A 99 -12.92 11.68 9.77
C CYS A 99 -14.30 11.83 9.11
N ALA A 100 -15.39 11.62 9.87
CA ALA A 100 -16.76 11.61 9.32
C ALA A 100 -17.26 12.96 8.79
N ARG A 101 -16.54 14.05 9.04
CA ARG A 101 -16.82 15.34 8.41
C ARG A 101 -16.70 15.29 6.88
N CYS A 102 -15.77 14.47 6.39
CA CYS A 102 -15.41 14.39 4.99
C CYS A 102 -15.62 13.00 4.40
N HIS A 103 -15.38 11.94 5.18
CA HIS A 103 -15.44 10.56 4.72
C HIS A 103 -16.69 9.84 5.24
N VAL A 104 -17.23 8.93 4.44
CA VAL A 104 -18.18 7.93 4.95
C VAL A 104 -17.36 6.87 5.67
N VAL A 105 -17.46 6.83 6.99
CA VAL A 105 -16.68 5.92 7.85
C VAL A 105 -17.45 4.67 8.23
N GLU A 106 -18.78 4.68 8.19
CA GLU A 106 -19.65 3.54 8.50
C GLU A 106 -20.79 3.38 7.50
N LYS A 107 -21.38 2.18 7.41
CA LYS A 107 -22.49 1.93 6.49
C LYS A 107 -23.71 2.78 6.82
N GLY A 108 -24.37 3.25 5.77
CA GLY A 108 -25.64 4.01 5.89
C GLY A 108 -25.45 5.50 6.14
N ARG A 109 -24.28 5.97 6.47
CA ARG A 109 -23.99 7.42 6.54
C ARG A 109 -23.61 7.98 5.19
N LYS A 110 -24.08 9.21 4.92
CA LYS A 110 -23.65 10.00 3.78
C LYS A 110 -22.69 11.07 4.27
N ASN A 111 -21.58 11.28 3.58
CA ASN A 111 -20.70 12.42 3.83
C ASN A 111 -21.30 13.69 3.21
N SER A 112 -20.86 14.85 3.69
CA SER A 112 -21.23 16.15 3.13
C SER A 112 -20.42 16.51 1.88
N ILE A 113 -19.32 15.80 1.59
CA ILE A 113 -18.40 16.08 0.49
C ILE A 113 -18.41 14.90 -0.48
N GLY A 114 -19.14 15.04 -1.60
CA GLY A 114 -19.36 13.95 -2.56
C GLY A 114 -18.11 13.44 -3.26
N SER A 115 -17.05 14.24 -3.36
CA SER A 115 -15.77 13.87 -3.98
C SER A 115 -14.82 13.16 -3.03
N THR A 116 -15.15 13.05 -1.74
CA THR A 116 -14.29 12.40 -0.75
C THR A 116 -14.57 10.90 -0.71
N PRO A 117 -13.58 10.03 -0.91
CA PRO A 117 -13.78 8.59 -0.92
C PRO A 117 -14.20 8.07 0.47
N SER A 118 -15.10 7.09 0.50
CA SER A 118 -15.44 6.40 1.74
C SER A 118 -14.29 5.53 2.24
N PHE A 119 -14.27 5.19 3.52
CA PHE A 119 -13.33 4.20 4.06
C PHE A 119 -13.45 2.84 3.36
N PHE A 120 -14.67 2.48 2.96
CA PHE A 120 -14.93 1.25 2.18
C PHE A 120 -14.27 1.30 0.80
N ALA A 121 -14.31 2.46 0.11
CA ALA A 121 -13.63 2.64 -1.16
C ALA A 121 -12.10 2.67 -0.98
N LEU A 122 -11.60 3.34 0.05
CA LEU A 122 -10.17 3.32 0.36
C LEU A 122 -9.66 1.92 0.72
N ARG A 123 -10.52 1.09 1.30
CA ARG A 123 -10.22 -0.30 1.65
C ARG A 123 -10.05 -1.23 0.45
N THR A 124 -10.46 -0.81 -0.76
CA THR A 124 -10.26 -1.58 -2.01
C THR A 124 -8.83 -1.50 -2.56
N PHE A 125 -8.02 -0.56 -2.10
CA PHE A 125 -6.63 -0.44 -2.54
C PHE A 125 -5.74 -1.49 -1.84
N ASP A 126 -4.80 -2.05 -2.56
CA ASP A 126 -3.83 -3.01 -2.01
C ASP A 126 -2.96 -2.40 -0.91
N ASP A 127 -2.68 -1.08 -1.01
CA ASP A 127 -1.88 -0.28 -0.08
C ASP A 127 -2.74 0.51 0.93
N TRP A 128 -3.97 0.04 1.23
CA TRP A 128 -4.90 0.75 2.10
C TRP A 128 -4.31 1.05 3.49
N ASP A 129 -3.57 0.11 4.05
CA ASP A 129 -2.93 0.24 5.37
C ASP A 129 -1.87 1.35 5.38
N LEU A 130 -1.06 1.45 4.33
CA LEU A 130 -0.10 2.55 4.15
C LEU A 130 -0.81 3.90 3.99
N ARG A 131 -1.93 3.93 3.26
CA ARG A 131 -2.73 5.16 3.09
C ARG A 131 -3.32 5.64 4.40
N PHE A 132 -3.80 4.72 5.24
CA PHE A 132 -4.34 5.06 6.55
C PHE A 132 -3.24 5.39 7.57
N SER A 133 -2.13 4.66 7.59
CA SER A 133 -1.02 4.93 8.51
C SER A 133 -0.28 6.22 8.19
N GLY A 134 -0.21 6.62 6.92
CA GLY A 134 0.45 7.83 6.44
C GLY A 134 -0.52 8.93 5.96
N PHE A 135 -1.81 8.89 6.32
CA PHE A 135 -2.82 9.82 5.76
C PHE A 135 -2.45 11.28 5.96
N TYR A 136 -1.82 11.61 7.09
CA TYR A 136 -1.39 12.97 7.45
C TYR A 136 -0.31 13.54 6.50
N LEU A 137 0.32 12.71 5.67
CA LEU A 137 1.24 13.12 4.61
C LEU A 137 0.54 13.29 3.26
N LEU A 138 -0.68 12.77 3.12
CA LEU A 138 -1.45 12.79 1.87
C LEU A 138 -2.35 14.01 1.81
N ARG A 139 -2.22 14.82 0.77
CA ARG A 139 -3.06 15.98 0.57
C ARG A 139 -4.55 15.60 0.51
N PRO A 140 -5.43 16.37 1.15
CA PRO A 140 -5.22 17.68 1.78
C PRO A 140 -4.86 17.65 3.28
N HIS A 141 -4.73 16.48 3.91
CA HIS A 141 -4.62 16.29 5.36
C HIS A 141 -3.47 17.05 6.05
N PRO A 142 -2.25 17.22 5.46
CA PRO A 142 -1.17 17.95 6.13
C PRO A 142 -1.55 19.37 6.55
N ALA A 143 -2.52 19.98 5.84
CA ALA A 143 -2.93 21.35 6.13
C ALA A 143 -3.78 21.50 7.40
N PHE A 144 -4.29 20.40 7.97
CA PHE A 144 -5.20 20.44 9.11
C PHE A 144 -5.09 19.24 10.06
N THR A 145 -3.95 18.52 10.04
CA THR A 145 -3.74 17.36 10.94
C THR A 145 -2.52 17.59 11.82
N ILE A 146 -2.68 17.34 13.11
CA ILE A 146 -1.60 17.32 14.10
C ILE A 146 -1.57 15.95 14.77
N ILE A 147 -0.41 15.33 14.73
CA ILE A 147 -0.09 14.14 15.51
C ILE A 147 1.14 14.50 16.35
N PRO A 148 1.01 14.65 17.68
CA PRO A 148 2.12 14.99 18.55
C PRO A 148 3.32 14.06 18.31
N ASP A 149 4.51 14.63 18.31
CA ASP A 149 5.79 13.95 18.08
C ASP A 149 5.98 13.35 16.66
N VAL A 150 5.02 13.57 15.74
CA VAL A 150 5.07 13.05 14.37
C VAL A 150 4.97 14.14 13.32
N THR A 151 4.04 15.09 13.50
CA THR A 151 3.85 16.21 12.57
C THR A 151 4.35 17.51 13.18
N GLU A 152 4.89 18.39 12.34
CA GLU A 152 5.23 19.75 12.75
C GLU A 152 3.95 20.54 13.11
N PRO A 153 4.05 21.50 14.05
CA PRO A 153 2.97 22.43 14.31
C PRO A 153 2.66 23.29 13.07
N PHE A 154 1.46 23.82 12.99
CA PHE A 154 1.12 24.74 11.90
C PHE A 154 1.96 26.02 12.00
N ASP A 155 2.33 26.54 10.84
CA ASP A 155 2.94 27.85 10.71
C ASP A 155 1.92 28.93 11.08
N ASP A 156 2.29 29.83 11.97
CA ASP A 156 1.44 30.95 12.43
C ASP A 156 0.94 31.82 11.26
N SER A 157 1.72 31.90 10.19
CA SER A 157 1.35 32.61 8.96
C SER A 157 0.39 31.83 8.05
N ARG A 158 0.20 30.53 8.32
CA ARG A 158 -0.64 29.62 7.55
C ARG A 158 -1.48 28.73 8.47
N PRO A 159 -2.47 29.31 9.16
CA PRO A 159 -3.32 28.56 10.06
C PRO A 159 -4.10 27.48 9.30
N ALA A 160 -4.51 26.44 9.99
CA ALA A 160 -5.33 25.40 9.41
C ALA A 160 -6.62 25.96 8.79
N PRO A 161 -6.99 25.55 7.55
CA PRO A 161 -8.17 26.07 6.86
C PRO A 161 -9.50 25.61 7.49
N ILE A 162 -9.45 24.59 8.34
CA ILE A 162 -10.60 24.04 9.08
C ILE A 162 -10.15 23.71 10.52
N VAL A 163 -11.10 23.38 11.39
CA VAL A 163 -10.77 22.87 12.73
C VAL A 163 -9.83 21.67 12.59
N PRO A 164 -8.63 21.73 13.18
CA PRO A 164 -7.64 20.67 13.07
C PRO A 164 -8.14 19.30 13.52
N ILE A 165 -7.61 18.29 12.89
CA ILE A 165 -7.69 16.91 13.36
C ILE A 165 -6.48 16.69 14.27
N GLU A 166 -6.73 16.43 15.54
CA GLU A 166 -5.69 16.08 16.49
C GLU A 166 -5.86 14.59 16.84
N LEU A 167 -4.81 13.81 16.61
CA LEU A 167 -4.76 12.38 16.86
C LEU A 167 -3.44 12.04 17.54
N ASN A 168 -3.48 11.14 18.52
CA ASN A 168 -2.26 10.47 18.95
C ASN A 168 -2.05 9.14 18.22
N LEU A 169 -0.86 8.54 18.36
CA LEU A 169 -0.52 7.30 17.67
C LEU A 169 -1.42 6.12 18.05
N ASN A 170 -1.91 6.06 19.30
CA ASN A 170 -2.84 5.00 19.72
C ASN A 170 -4.19 5.14 19.03
N GLU A 171 -4.71 6.35 18.89
CA GLU A 171 -5.96 6.64 18.16
C GLU A 171 -5.81 6.32 16.67
N LEU A 172 -4.65 6.66 16.06
CA LEU A 172 -4.36 6.28 14.68
C LEU A 172 -4.32 4.76 14.51
N GLN A 173 -3.64 4.03 15.39
CA GLN A 173 -3.62 2.57 15.38
C GLN A 173 -5.02 1.97 15.56
N ALA A 174 -5.84 2.56 16.42
CA ALA A 174 -7.23 2.14 16.61
C ALA A 174 -8.05 2.33 15.32
N ILE A 175 -7.91 3.48 14.65
CA ILE A 175 -8.57 3.74 13.35
C ILE A 175 -8.16 2.68 12.32
N ILE A 176 -6.87 2.37 12.21
CA ILE A 176 -6.39 1.36 11.25
C ILE A 176 -6.96 -0.02 11.60
N ALA A 177 -7.01 -0.38 12.89
CA ALA A 177 -7.61 -1.64 13.34
C ALA A 177 -9.12 -1.71 13.01
N TYR A 178 -9.84 -0.60 13.12
CA TYR A 178 -11.23 -0.52 12.67
C TYR A 178 -11.35 -0.73 11.16
N VAL A 179 -10.54 -0.01 10.37
CA VAL A 179 -10.55 -0.11 8.90
C VAL A 179 -10.18 -1.51 8.42
N GLN A 180 -9.30 -2.21 9.10
CA GLN A 180 -8.98 -3.61 8.80
C GLN A 180 -10.22 -4.52 8.87
N ASN A 181 -11.14 -4.24 9.77
CA ASN A 181 -12.33 -5.06 10.02
C ASN A 181 -13.52 -4.70 9.15
N ILE A 182 -13.50 -3.59 8.41
CA ILE A 182 -14.59 -3.27 7.48
C ILE A 182 -14.37 -3.91 6.11
N PRO A 183 -15.45 -4.35 5.43
CA PRO A 183 -15.31 -4.90 4.07
C PRO A 183 -14.94 -3.80 3.07
N PRO A 184 -14.17 -4.11 2.02
CA PRO A 184 -14.00 -3.19 0.90
C PRO A 184 -15.34 -2.90 0.22
N ALA A 185 -15.43 -1.75 -0.46
CA ALA A 185 -16.60 -1.42 -1.27
C ALA A 185 -16.68 -2.37 -2.48
N ASP A 186 -17.89 -2.73 -2.86
CA ASP A 186 -18.16 -3.31 -4.17
C ASP A 186 -18.17 -2.16 -5.20
N LEU A 187 -17.12 -2.09 -6.02
CA LEU A 187 -16.99 -1.08 -7.08
C LEU A 187 -17.56 -1.57 -8.43
N GLY A 188 -18.18 -2.74 -8.46
CA GLY A 188 -18.63 -3.39 -9.68
C GLY A 188 -17.50 -4.02 -10.48
N GLU A 189 -17.86 -4.58 -11.64
CA GLU A 189 -16.87 -5.17 -12.53
C GLU A 189 -16.15 -4.09 -13.37
N PRO A 190 -14.87 -4.34 -13.74
CA PRO A 190 -14.15 -3.46 -14.66
C PRO A 190 -14.90 -3.31 -15.99
N VAL A 191 -14.99 -2.10 -16.50
CA VAL A 191 -15.59 -1.83 -17.81
C VAL A 191 -14.76 -2.54 -18.87
N LYS A 192 -15.34 -3.56 -19.52
CA LYS A 192 -14.72 -4.20 -20.68
C LYS A 192 -14.92 -3.26 -21.87
N HIS A 193 -13.83 -2.71 -22.39
CA HIS A 193 -13.87 -2.01 -23.67
C HIS A 193 -14.24 -3.02 -24.78
N GLN A 194 -15.28 -2.69 -25.55
CA GLN A 194 -15.65 -3.42 -26.75
C GLN A 194 -14.70 -3.06 -27.89
#